data_2c16bf8ed328ef1bb1ec0d59388579e8
#
_entry.id   2c16bf8ed328ef1bb1ec0d59388579e8
#
_cell.length_a   1.000
_cell.length_b   1.000
_cell.length_c   1.000
_cell.angle_alpha   90.00
_cell.angle_beta   90.00
_cell.angle_gamma   90.00
#
_symmetry.space_group_name_H-M   'P 1'
#
loop_
_entity.id
_entity.type
_entity.pdbx_description
1 polymer ?
#
loop_
_entity_poly.entity_id
_entity_poly.type
_entity_poly.pdbx_seq_one_letter_code
_entity_poly.pdbx_strand_id
1 'polypeptide(L)'
;MMGKTKMTEDNSAKKFVETLVKSSYVHGVFEGLSIARRAVHGAAVMFPKDTPMVEALRILSSAIQTSSDEVKKDCEKLDMDLNFLRKYDNETVQ
;
A
#
# COMPACT_ATOMS: atom_id res chain seq x y z
N MET A 1 -16.80 34.94 -1.78
CA MET A 1 -17.74 33.89 -2.22
C MET A 1 -17.15 33.07 -3.35
N MET A 2 -16.77 33.67 -4.43
CA MET A 2 -16.13 32.97 -5.54
C MET A 2 -14.80 32.34 -5.15
N GLY A 3 -14.02 33.01 -4.30
CA GLY A 3 -12.78 32.47 -3.80
C GLY A 3 -12.97 31.20 -2.97
N LYS A 4 -14.09 31.10 -2.25
CA LYS A 4 -14.42 29.96 -1.43
C LYS A 4 -14.69 28.70 -2.27
N THR A 5 -15.43 28.86 -3.37
CA THR A 5 -15.71 27.76 -4.30
C THR A 5 -14.43 27.28 -4.98
N LYS A 6 -13.60 28.23 -5.40
CA LYS A 6 -12.32 27.95 -6.03
C LYS A 6 -11.38 27.21 -5.09
N MET A 7 -11.34 27.61 -3.82
CA MET A 7 -10.52 26.93 -2.81
C MET A 7 -10.99 25.51 -2.57
N THR A 8 -12.30 25.27 -2.61
CA THR A 8 -12.86 23.92 -2.43
C THR A 8 -12.47 23.00 -3.58
N GLU A 9 -12.49 23.51 -4.82
CA GLU A 9 -12.05 22.75 -5.99
C GLU A 9 -10.56 22.43 -5.92
N ASP A 10 -9.75 23.43 -5.54
CA ASP A 10 -8.31 23.26 -5.39
C ASP A 10 -8.00 22.23 -4.29
N ASN A 11 -8.75 22.27 -3.18
CA ASN A 11 -8.58 21.31 -2.09
C ASN A 11 -8.94 19.89 -2.52
N SER A 12 -9.99 19.72 -3.33
CA SER A 12 -10.38 18.42 -3.84
C SER A 12 -9.32 17.84 -4.76
N ALA A 13 -8.80 18.64 -5.67
CA ALA A 13 -7.74 18.23 -6.58
C ALA A 13 -6.46 17.88 -5.82
N LYS A 14 -6.10 18.72 -4.85
CA LYS A 14 -4.92 18.49 -4.00
C LYS A 14 -5.05 17.21 -3.22
N LYS A 15 -6.21 16.96 -2.62
CA LYS A 15 -6.48 15.75 -1.86
C LYS A 15 -6.40 14.52 -2.73
N PHE A 16 -6.92 14.58 -3.95
CA PHE A 16 -6.84 13.48 -4.90
C PHE A 16 -5.39 13.15 -5.23
N VAL A 17 -4.58 14.17 -5.53
CA VAL A 17 -3.16 13.99 -5.86
C VAL A 17 -2.41 13.40 -4.66
N GLU A 18 -2.65 13.93 -3.47
CA GLU A 18 -2.00 13.41 -2.26
C GLU A 18 -2.36 11.96 -1.99
N THR A 19 -3.64 11.61 -2.17
CA THR A 19 -4.11 10.24 -1.98
C THR A 19 -3.51 9.31 -3.02
N LEU A 20 -3.41 9.78 -4.27
CA LEU A 20 -2.80 9.02 -5.36
C LEU A 20 -1.32 8.73 -5.08
N VAL A 21 -0.58 9.73 -4.60
CA VAL A 21 0.83 9.57 -4.25
C VAL A 21 0.98 8.57 -3.10
N LYS A 22 0.16 8.69 -2.06
CA LYS A 22 0.17 7.75 -0.94
C LYS A 22 -0.15 6.33 -1.40
N SER A 23 -1.16 6.18 -2.25
CA SER A 23 -1.56 4.89 -2.78
C SER A 23 -0.40 4.24 -3.56
N SER A 24 0.25 5.01 -4.42
CA SER A 24 1.40 4.51 -5.20
C SER A 24 2.54 4.08 -4.29
N TYR A 25 2.83 4.85 -3.25
CA TYR A 25 3.88 4.51 -2.28
C TYR A 25 3.54 3.23 -1.54
N VAL A 26 2.31 3.12 -1.02
CA VAL A 26 1.87 1.96 -0.23
C VAL A 26 1.84 0.70 -1.09
N HIS A 27 1.38 0.80 -2.34
CA HIS A 27 1.41 -0.33 -3.28
C HIS A 27 2.84 -0.78 -3.58
N GLY A 28 3.77 0.17 -3.72
CA GLY A 28 5.19 -0.13 -3.91
C GLY A 28 5.78 -0.86 -2.71
N VAL A 29 5.44 -0.44 -1.50
CA VAL A 29 5.88 -1.11 -0.27
C VAL A 29 5.32 -2.53 -0.20
N PHE A 30 4.04 -2.70 -0.52
CA PHE A 30 3.41 -4.03 -0.54
C PHE A 30 4.10 -4.97 -1.52
N GLU A 31 4.37 -4.48 -2.72
CA GLU A 31 5.06 -5.24 -3.75
C GLU A 31 6.48 -5.62 -3.30
N GLY A 32 7.20 -4.65 -2.70
CA GLY A 32 8.52 -4.89 -2.15
C GLY A 32 8.52 -5.94 -1.06
N LEU A 33 7.54 -5.92 -0.18
CA LEU A 33 7.38 -6.92 0.87
C LEU A 33 7.10 -8.31 0.29
N SER A 34 6.31 -8.39 -0.78
CA SER A 34 6.03 -9.66 -1.46
C SER A 34 7.30 -10.24 -2.08
N ILE A 35 8.12 -9.41 -2.69
CA ILE A 35 9.40 -9.82 -3.27
C ILE A 35 10.33 -10.30 -2.16
N ALA A 36 10.43 -9.55 -1.06
CA ALA A 36 11.26 -9.91 0.08
C ALA A 36 10.84 -11.27 0.67
N ARG A 37 9.54 -11.51 0.78
CA ARG A 37 9.03 -12.78 1.29
C ARG A 37 9.44 -13.95 0.40
N ARG A 38 9.34 -13.79 -0.91
CA ARG A 38 9.77 -14.82 -1.85
C ARG A 38 11.26 -15.09 -1.74
N ALA A 39 12.06 -14.04 -1.59
CA ALA A 39 13.51 -14.18 -1.42
C ALA A 39 13.85 -14.95 -0.15
N VAL A 40 13.16 -14.65 0.96
CA VAL A 40 13.37 -15.35 2.23
C VAL A 40 12.99 -16.84 2.11
N HIS A 41 11.86 -17.12 1.47
CA HIS A 41 11.44 -18.53 1.25
C HIS A 41 12.43 -19.29 0.36
N GLY A 42 12.92 -18.64 -0.71
CA GLY A 42 13.93 -19.24 -1.57
C GLY A 42 15.23 -19.52 -0.83
N ALA A 43 15.64 -18.58 0.04
CA ALA A 43 16.84 -18.78 0.85
C ALA A 43 16.66 -19.93 1.85
N ALA A 44 15.49 -20.05 2.46
CA ALA A 44 15.21 -21.10 3.45
C ALA A 44 15.33 -22.49 2.84
N VAL A 45 14.97 -22.67 1.57
CA VAL A 45 15.05 -23.96 0.88
C VAL A 45 16.50 -24.39 0.66
N MET A 46 17.43 -23.43 0.62
CA MET A 46 18.85 -23.71 0.39
C MET A 46 19.59 -24.24 1.62
N PHE A 47 18.99 -24.15 2.81
CA PHE A 47 19.62 -24.58 4.04
C PHE A 47 18.97 -25.88 4.54
N PRO A 48 19.74 -26.75 5.25
CA PRO A 48 19.17 -27.96 5.85
C PRO A 48 18.09 -27.61 6.86
N LYS A 49 17.06 -28.45 6.94
CA LYS A 49 16.00 -28.29 7.93
C LYS A 49 16.59 -28.38 9.33
N ASP A 50 15.93 -27.69 10.26
CA ASP A 50 16.29 -27.69 11.68
C ASP A 50 17.61 -27.01 12.01
N THR A 51 18.09 -26.13 11.13
CA THR A 51 19.24 -25.28 11.42
C THR A 51 18.79 -23.95 12.02
N PRO A 52 19.62 -23.27 12.82
CA PRO A 52 19.30 -21.94 13.34
C PRO A 52 19.01 -20.92 12.25
N MET A 53 19.64 -21.05 11.07
CA MET A 53 19.40 -20.16 9.94
C MET A 53 17.97 -20.29 9.43
N VAL A 54 17.46 -21.51 9.31
CA VAL A 54 16.09 -21.75 8.84
C VAL A 54 15.09 -21.18 9.83
N GLU A 55 15.35 -21.31 11.13
CA GLU A 55 14.49 -20.74 12.16
C GLU A 55 14.45 -19.21 12.08
N ALA A 56 15.61 -18.60 11.91
CA ALA A 56 15.71 -17.14 11.75
C ALA A 56 14.94 -16.67 10.51
N LEU A 57 15.06 -17.39 9.39
CA LEU A 57 14.34 -17.07 8.16
C LEU A 57 12.83 -17.24 8.31
N ARG A 58 12.41 -18.23 9.10
CA ARG A 58 10.99 -18.44 9.40
C ARG A 58 10.41 -17.25 10.18
N ILE A 59 11.15 -16.80 11.20
CA ILE A 59 10.74 -15.64 12.02
C ILE A 59 10.64 -14.40 11.13
N LEU A 60 11.64 -14.20 10.27
CA LEU A 60 11.66 -13.05 9.35
C LEU A 60 10.48 -13.12 8.37
N SER A 61 10.18 -14.30 7.83
CA SER A 61 9.04 -14.50 6.93
C SER A 61 7.72 -14.15 7.62
N SER A 62 7.55 -14.54 8.88
CA SER A 62 6.35 -14.20 9.65
C SER A 62 6.22 -12.71 9.87
N ALA A 63 7.33 -12.03 10.18
CA ALA A 63 7.34 -10.58 10.35
C ALA A 63 6.97 -9.86 9.05
N ILE A 64 7.52 -10.31 7.93
CA ILE A 64 7.20 -9.76 6.61
C ILE A 64 5.72 -9.97 6.29
N GLN A 65 5.17 -11.15 6.60
CA GLN A 65 3.76 -11.43 6.36
C GLN A 65 2.86 -10.51 7.16
N THR A 66 3.17 -10.28 8.44
CA THR A 66 2.40 -9.36 9.28
C THR A 66 2.42 -7.95 8.71
N SER A 67 3.60 -7.45 8.34
CA SER A 67 3.74 -6.13 7.73
C SER A 67 3.00 -6.04 6.40
N SER A 68 3.07 -7.11 5.60
CA SER A 68 2.37 -7.18 4.31
C SER A 68 0.85 -7.10 4.49
N ASP A 69 0.31 -7.79 5.49
CA ASP A 69 -1.13 -7.79 5.77
C ASP A 69 -1.60 -6.39 6.20
N GLU A 70 -0.80 -5.69 7.00
CA GLU A 70 -1.12 -4.32 7.42
C GLU A 70 -1.09 -3.36 6.24
N VAL A 71 -0.07 -3.45 5.40
CA VAL A 71 0.05 -2.62 4.20
C VAL A 71 -1.08 -2.90 3.23
N LYS A 72 -1.50 -4.17 3.11
CA LYS A 72 -2.63 -4.54 2.26
C LYS A 72 -3.91 -3.83 2.68
N LYS A 73 -4.16 -3.74 3.98
CA LYS A 73 -5.32 -3.00 4.50
C LYS A 73 -5.25 -1.52 4.13
N ASP A 74 -4.07 -0.94 4.22
CA ASP A 74 -3.86 0.45 3.83
C ASP A 74 -4.08 0.66 2.34
N CYS A 75 -3.61 -0.28 1.49
CA CYS A 75 -3.86 -0.25 0.05
C CYS A 75 -5.36 -0.27 -0.25
N GLU A 76 -6.09 -1.16 0.38
CA GLU A 76 -7.54 -1.29 0.18
C GLU A 76 -8.27 0.00 0.56
N LYS A 77 -7.88 0.58 1.69
CA LYS A 77 -8.48 1.84 2.16
C LYS A 77 -8.21 2.98 1.20
N LEU A 78 -6.96 3.11 0.74
CA LEU A 78 -6.58 4.17 -0.21
C LEU A 78 -7.26 3.99 -1.56
N ASP A 79 -7.42 2.75 -2.02
CA ASP A 79 -8.13 2.46 -3.26
C ASP A 79 -9.61 2.87 -3.15
N MET A 80 -10.23 2.61 -2.00
CA MET A 80 -11.60 3.05 -1.74
C MET A 80 -11.71 4.57 -1.74
N ASP A 81 -10.75 5.25 -1.11
CA ASP A 81 -10.72 6.72 -1.09
C ASP A 81 -10.56 7.30 -2.48
N LEU A 82 -9.69 6.71 -3.30
CA LEU A 82 -9.49 7.14 -4.70
C LEU A 82 -10.76 6.94 -5.54
N ASN A 83 -11.41 5.80 -5.36
CA ASN A 83 -12.66 5.52 -6.07
C ASN A 83 -13.76 6.50 -5.68
N PHE A 84 -13.84 6.83 -4.40
CA PHE A 84 -14.81 7.81 -3.90
C PHE A 84 -14.55 9.19 -4.50
N LEU A 85 -13.29 9.63 -4.50
CA LEU A 85 -12.92 10.94 -5.04
C LEU A 85 -13.17 11.02 -6.54
N ARG A 86 -12.87 9.95 -7.26
CA ARG A 86 -13.11 9.88 -8.70
C ARG A 86 -14.62 9.96 -9.02
N LYS A 87 -15.42 9.24 -8.25
CA LYS A 87 -16.87 9.25 -8.41
C LYS A 87 -17.45 10.63 -8.12
N TYR A 88 -16.94 11.30 -7.08
CA TYR A 88 -17.37 12.64 -6.72
C TYR A 88 -17.09 13.63 -7.83
N ASP A 89 -15.89 13.58 -8.43
CA ASP A 89 -15.51 14.45 -9.54
C ASP A 89 -16.42 14.24 -10.75
N ASN A 90 -16.71 12.98 -11.07
CA ASN A 90 -17.57 12.65 -12.20
C ASN A 90 -18.99 13.20 -11.99
N GLU A 91 -19.52 13.13 -10.79
CA GLU A 91 -20.83 13.67 -10.45
C GLU A 91 -20.84 15.19 -10.52
N THR A 92 -19.75 15.82 -10.14
CA THR A 92 -19.64 17.29 -10.15
C THR A 92 -19.53 17.84 -11.58
N VAL A 93 -18.86 17.13 -12.46
CA VAL A 93 -18.67 17.55 -13.85
C VAL A 93 -19.97 17.41 -14.66
N GLN A 94 -20.81 16.49 -14.31
CA GLN A 94 -22.13 16.33 -14.94
C GLN A 94 -23.12 17.36 -14.45
#